data_9212d43fc3eccf3753cf5ae4846bcf83
#
_entry.id   9212d43fc3eccf3753cf5ae4846bcf83
#
_cell.length_a   1.000
_cell.length_b   1.000
_cell.length_c   1.000
_cell.angle_alpha   90.00
_cell.angle_beta   90.00
_cell.angle_gamma   90.00
#
_symmetry.space_group_name_H-M   'P 1'
#
loop_
_entity.id
_entity.type
_entity.pdbx_description
1 polymer ?
#
loop_
_entity_poly.entity_id
_entity_poly.type
_entity_poly.pdbx_seq_one_letter_code
_entity_poly.pdbx_strand_id
1 'polypeptide(L)'
;MLATVAKTPRIHLPTASARIGILTLERARIAVEGGTVVAHTGDVVLALPTHTLTALFLGPGTTLTHRAAADLADAGVTVVWTGSGAVRAYSTVTPLAVRAQLLHRQVSAWADRQQRLTVARRLYALRFPDDAAAQLLTMEELRSAEGRRVRDRYRDAAAEHGLTWVRRDTDWDRSDDLNRSITTAYQALYGAALAAIQALGLHPGLGFIHTGNAHAFSYDIADLHKTELGLDTAIAAYLNTAPGGVERATRRAMNHAMAQNHTTAAMIGALHRLFAGEDADVFNLTVDDLELFDLRGNVPANTNYADTVDVPF
;
A
#
# COMPACT_ATOMS: atom_id res chain seq x y z
N MET A 1 0.76 2.06 41.20
CA MET A 1 1.48 3.01 40.38
C MET A 1 2.00 2.22 39.17
N LEU A 2 1.30 2.23 38.05
CA LEU A 2 1.77 1.56 36.82
C LEU A 2 2.91 2.41 36.25
N ALA A 3 4.09 1.83 36.09
CA ALA A 3 5.23 2.49 35.48
C ALA A 3 4.84 2.87 34.04
N THR A 4 4.90 4.16 33.74
CA THR A 4 4.70 4.63 32.37
C THR A 4 5.90 4.14 31.56
N VAL A 5 5.69 3.13 30.69
CA VAL A 5 6.73 2.70 29.76
C VAL A 5 7.00 3.88 28.83
N ALA A 6 8.24 4.34 28.77
CA ALA A 6 8.64 5.44 27.91
C ALA A 6 8.39 5.03 26.45
N LYS A 7 7.69 5.89 25.69
CA LYS A 7 7.51 5.67 24.25
C LYS A 7 8.87 5.74 23.54
N THR A 8 9.12 4.84 22.61
CA THR A 8 10.30 4.92 21.74
C THR A 8 10.25 6.23 20.95
N PRO A 9 11.29 7.06 20.99
CA PRO A 9 11.35 8.27 20.19
C PRO A 9 11.19 7.95 18.70
N ARG A 10 10.47 8.79 17.94
CA ARG A 10 10.20 8.56 16.51
C ARG A 10 11.46 8.39 15.68
N ILE A 11 12.56 9.07 16.04
CA ILE A 11 13.86 8.96 15.37
C ILE A 11 14.48 7.54 15.45
N HIS A 12 14.02 6.71 16.37
CA HIS A 12 14.48 5.32 16.54
C HIS A 12 13.53 4.29 15.95
N LEU A 13 12.45 4.73 15.29
CA LEU A 13 11.53 3.80 14.63
C LEU A 13 12.18 3.27 13.33
N PRO A 14 12.03 1.97 13.01
CA PRO A 14 12.48 1.43 11.74
C PRO A 14 11.83 2.17 10.57
N THR A 15 12.54 2.31 9.46
CA THR A 15 11.97 2.81 8.21
C THR A 15 10.82 1.91 7.75
N ALA A 16 9.89 2.43 6.95
CA ALA A 16 8.77 1.64 6.44
C ALA A 16 9.24 0.37 5.70
N SER A 17 10.38 0.43 4.99
CA SER A 17 10.98 -0.71 4.30
C SER A 17 11.59 -1.78 5.23
N ALA A 18 11.94 -1.41 6.46
CA ALA A 18 12.51 -2.32 7.46
C ALA A 18 11.44 -2.97 8.37
N ARG A 19 10.17 -2.68 8.16
CA ARG A 19 9.07 -3.21 8.97
C ARG A 19 8.53 -4.53 8.45
N ILE A 20 7.92 -5.34 9.33
CA ILE A 20 7.49 -6.73 9.05
C ILE A 20 6.37 -6.84 8.01
N GLY A 21 5.63 -5.75 7.73
CA GLY A 21 4.55 -5.79 6.76
C GLY A 21 3.15 -5.61 7.36
N ILE A 22 2.18 -6.42 6.95
CA ILE A 22 0.77 -6.25 7.29
C ILE A 22 0.31 -7.28 8.32
N LEU A 23 -0.44 -6.81 9.32
CA LEU A 23 -1.23 -7.66 10.21
C LEU A 23 -2.72 -7.40 9.95
N THR A 24 -3.51 -8.47 9.78
CA THR A 24 -4.96 -8.38 9.64
C THR A 24 -5.65 -8.94 10.87
N LEU A 25 -6.59 -8.18 11.42
CA LEU A 25 -7.40 -8.58 12.57
C LEU A 25 -8.89 -8.43 12.25
N GLU A 26 -9.68 -9.43 12.58
CA GLU A 26 -11.14 -9.41 12.50
C GLU A 26 -11.73 -9.81 13.86
N ARG A 27 -12.88 -9.23 14.20
CA ARG A 27 -13.58 -9.52 15.47
C ARG A 27 -12.66 -9.40 16.68
N ALA A 28 -11.88 -8.33 16.70
CA ALA A 28 -10.92 -8.04 17.76
C ALA A 28 -11.25 -6.71 18.45
N ARG A 29 -10.88 -6.59 19.73
CA ARG A 29 -10.85 -5.33 20.43
C ARG A 29 -9.40 -4.89 20.64
N ILE A 30 -9.03 -3.77 20.03
CA ILE A 30 -7.66 -3.24 20.13
C ILE A 30 -7.63 -2.13 21.16
N ALA A 31 -6.75 -2.28 22.15
CA ALA A 31 -6.61 -1.39 23.29
C ALA A 31 -5.14 -1.24 23.68
N VAL A 32 -4.85 -0.39 24.67
CA VAL A 32 -3.52 -0.28 25.29
C VAL A 32 -3.60 -0.82 26.72
N GLU A 33 -2.76 -1.79 27.04
CA GLU A 33 -2.62 -2.40 28.36
C GLU A 33 -1.14 -2.44 28.75
N GLY A 34 -0.81 -1.96 29.94
CA GLY A 34 0.57 -1.90 30.42
C GLY A 34 1.53 -1.11 29.50
N GLY A 35 1.01 -0.13 28.72
CA GLY A 35 1.81 0.64 27.76
C GLY A 35 2.02 -0.06 26.43
N THR A 36 1.43 -1.23 26.20
CA THR A 36 1.54 -2.00 24.95
C THR A 36 0.18 -2.01 24.23
N VAL A 37 0.18 -1.85 22.90
CA VAL A 37 -1.02 -2.06 22.11
C VAL A 37 -1.29 -3.56 22.04
N VAL A 38 -2.49 -3.97 22.45
CA VAL A 38 -2.92 -5.37 22.45
C VAL A 38 -4.20 -5.54 21.65
N ALA A 39 -4.39 -6.73 21.09
CA ALA A 39 -5.61 -7.15 20.43
C ALA A 39 -6.23 -8.34 21.20
N HIS A 40 -7.47 -8.16 21.66
CA HIS A 40 -8.28 -9.25 22.22
C HIS A 40 -9.06 -9.92 21.11
N THR A 41 -8.83 -11.20 20.89
CA THR A 41 -9.51 -12.02 19.87
C THR A 41 -10.02 -13.30 20.54
N GLY A 42 -11.32 -13.34 20.85
CA GLY A 42 -11.86 -14.41 21.70
C GLY A 42 -11.15 -14.45 23.07
N ASP A 43 -10.61 -15.59 23.42
CA ASP A 43 -9.89 -15.81 24.68
C ASP A 43 -8.38 -15.51 24.59
N VAL A 44 -7.90 -15.02 23.43
CA VAL A 44 -6.48 -14.76 23.18
C VAL A 44 -6.20 -13.26 23.21
N VAL A 45 -5.15 -12.88 23.92
CA VAL A 45 -4.60 -11.51 23.93
C VAL A 45 -3.26 -11.52 23.20
N LEU A 46 -3.18 -10.75 22.12
CA LEU A 46 -1.99 -10.62 21.26
C LEU A 46 -1.35 -9.25 21.50
N ALA A 47 -0.09 -9.20 21.91
CA ALA A 47 0.69 -7.97 21.88
C ALA A 47 1.06 -7.61 20.42
N LEU A 48 0.73 -6.40 19.99
CA LEU A 48 1.02 -5.97 18.62
C LEU A 48 2.44 -5.37 18.54
N PRO A 49 3.28 -5.84 17.61
CA PRO A 49 4.66 -5.34 17.45
C PRO A 49 4.67 -4.00 16.69
N THR A 50 4.13 -2.94 17.28
CA THR A 50 3.86 -1.65 16.62
C THR A 50 5.09 -1.01 15.98
N HIS A 51 6.29 -1.21 16.56
CA HIS A 51 7.52 -0.61 16.03
C HIS A 51 8.02 -1.26 14.74
N THR A 52 7.60 -2.50 14.47
CA THR A 52 8.01 -3.26 13.27
C THR A 52 6.88 -3.49 12.28
N LEU A 53 5.67 -3.01 12.60
CA LEU A 53 4.49 -3.18 11.75
C LEU A 53 4.35 -1.99 10.78
N THR A 54 4.18 -2.27 9.49
CA THR A 54 3.91 -1.25 8.46
C THR A 54 2.45 -0.83 8.48
N ALA A 55 1.55 -1.81 8.48
CA ALA A 55 0.11 -1.56 8.45
C ALA A 55 -0.68 -2.56 9.28
N LEU A 56 -1.79 -2.09 9.84
CA LEU A 56 -2.77 -2.87 10.58
C LEU A 56 -4.12 -2.80 9.86
N PHE A 57 -4.58 -3.93 9.36
CA PHE A 57 -5.87 -4.07 8.67
C PHE A 57 -6.94 -4.49 9.67
N LEU A 58 -7.98 -3.68 9.77
CA LEU A 58 -9.11 -3.86 10.67
C LEU A 58 -10.31 -4.35 9.86
N GLY A 59 -10.58 -5.64 9.92
CA GLY A 59 -11.75 -6.28 9.32
C GLY A 59 -13.01 -6.14 10.18
N PRO A 60 -14.15 -6.69 9.70
CA PRO A 60 -15.45 -6.58 10.36
C PRO A 60 -15.43 -7.05 11.82
N GLY A 61 -16.19 -6.35 12.67
CA GLY A 61 -16.29 -6.66 14.10
C GLY A 61 -15.08 -6.25 14.93
N THR A 62 -14.11 -5.52 14.35
CA THR A 62 -12.95 -5.00 15.08
C THR A 62 -13.24 -3.60 15.61
N THR A 63 -12.86 -3.36 16.87
CA THR A 63 -12.92 -2.05 17.53
C THR A 63 -11.53 -1.57 17.91
N LEU A 64 -11.31 -0.26 17.83
CA LEU A 64 -10.05 0.39 18.14
C LEU A 64 -10.30 1.50 19.16
N THR A 65 -9.63 1.44 20.32
CA THR A 65 -9.74 2.51 21.30
C THR A 65 -8.98 3.75 20.85
N HIS A 66 -9.41 4.94 21.29
CA HIS A 66 -8.72 6.20 20.99
C HIS A 66 -7.23 6.16 21.36
N ARG A 67 -6.89 5.62 22.52
CA ARG A 67 -5.49 5.52 22.97
C ARG A 67 -4.68 4.60 22.06
N ALA A 68 -5.23 3.46 21.64
CA ALA A 68 -4.53 2.56 20.71
C ALA A 68 -4.35 3.21 19.33
N ALA A 69 -5.34 3.98 18.84
CA ALA A 69 -5.19 4.74 17.59
C ALA A 69 -4.04 5.76 17.68
N ALA A 70 -3.93 6.50 18.80
CA ALA A 70 -2.84 7.45 19.03
C ALA A 70 -1.47 6.76 19.07
N ASP A 71 -1.36 5.66 19.82
CA ASP A 71 -0.08 4.94 19.95
C ASP A 71 0.35 4.27 18.63
N LEU A 72 -0.60 3.77 17.81
CA LEU A 72 -0.33 3.26 16.46
C LEU A 72 0.13 4.38 15.51
N ALA A 73 -0.53 5.54 15.54
CA ALA A 73 -0.15 6.69 14.72
C ALA A 73 1.24 7.22 15.09
N ASP A 74 1.55 7.32 16.39
CA ASP A 74 2.87 7.71 16.90
C ASP A 74 3.96 6.70 16.52
N ALA A 75 3.62 5.41 16.48
CA ALA A 75 4.52 4.34 16.03
C ALA A 75 4.69 4.28 14.50
N GLY A 76 3.98 5.12 13.74
CA GLY A 76 4.06 5.13 12.28
C GLY A 76 3.36 3.95 11.61
N VAL A 77 2.37 3.32 12.27
CA VAL A 77 1.58 2.22 11.71
C VAL A 77 0.40 2.80 10.93
N THR A 78 0.29 2.44 9.65
CA THR A 78 -0.89 2.77 8.85
C THR A 78 -2.05 1.87 9.27
N VAL A 79 -3.16 2.46 9.71
CA VAL A 79 -4.38 1.72 10.04
C VAL A 79 -5.33 1.77 8.84
N VAL A 80 -5.79 0.59 8.40
CA VAL A 80 -6.68 0.45 7.24
C VAL A 80 -7.94 -0.30 7.64
N TRP A 81 -9.10 0.32 7.53
CA TRP A 81 -10.38 -0.36 7.68
C TRP A 81 -10.73 -1.10 6.41
N THR A 82 -11.00 -2.40 6.53
CA THR A 82 -11.24 -3.28 5.39
C THR A 82 -12.51 -4.11 5.55
N GLY A 83 -12.98 -4.66 4.45
CA GLY A 83 -13.90 -5.77 4.46
C GLY A 83 -13.27 -7.05 4.98
N SER A 84 -14.07 -8.11 5.11
CA SER A 84 -13.61 -9.41 5.59
C SER A 84 -12.43 -9.94 4.77
N GLY A 85 -11.41 -10.44 5.45
CA GLY A 85 -10.20 -10.97 4.85
C GLY A 85 -9.32 -9.93 4.17
N ALA A 86 -9.34 -8.68 4.65
CA ALA A 86 -8.59 -7.56 4.08
C ALA A 86 -8.97 -7.17 2.64
N VAL A 87 -10.08 -7.69 2.14
CA VAL A 87 -10.62 -7.34 0.83
C VAL A 87 -11.33 -5.99 0.90
N ARG A 88 -11.04 -5.10 -0.05
CA ARG A 88 -11.64 -3.78 -0.17
C ARG A 88 -11.34 -2.86 1.03
N ALA A 89 -10.34 -2.02 0.90
CA ALA A 89 -10.07 -0.95 1.87
C ALA A 89 -11.17 0.12 1.81
N TYR A 90 -11.69 0.50 2.98
CA TYR A 90 -12.74 1.52 3.11
C TYR A 90 -12.18 2.88 3.53
N SER A 91 -11.20 2.87 4.43
CA SER A 91 -10.60 4.08 4.99
C SER A 91 -9.20 3.77 5.51
N THR A 92 -8.37 4.80 5.53
CA THR A 92 -7.02 4.73 6.10
C THR A 92 -6.76 5.89 7.03
N VAL A 93 -5.91 5.68 8.03
CA VAL A 93 -5.33 6.74 8.84
C VAL A 93 -3.85 6.82 8.52
N THR A 94 -3.42 7.98 8.02
CA THR A 94 -2.00 8.26 7.74
C THR A 94 -1.25 8.41 9.07
N PRO A 95 -0.10 7.73 9.24
CA PRO A 95 0.72 7.88 10.43
C PRO A 95 1.24 9.31 10.61
N LEU A 96 1.42 9.75 11.85
CA LEU A 96 1.94 11.10 12.15
C LEU A 96 3.43 11.26 11.80
N ALA A 97 4.16 10.16 11.66
CA ALA A 97 5.61 10.14 11.41
C ALA A 97 5.98 10.14 9.92
N VAL A 98 5.08 10.58 9.04
CA VAL A 98 5.32 10.58 7.58
C VAL A 98 5.76 11.96 7.10
N ARG A 99 6.78 12.00 6.24
CA ARG A 99 7.25 13.24 5.60
C ARG A 99 6.58 13.51 4.26
N ALA A 100 6.51 14.79 3.89
CA ALA A 100 5.92 15.23 2.63
C ALA A 100 6.86 15.12 1.41
N GLN A 101 8.15 14.83 1.58
CA GLN A 101 9.14 14.85 0.48
C GLN A 101 8.77 13.93 -0.69
N LEU A 102 8.37 12.69 -0.42
CA LEU A 102 7.93 11.77 -1.47
C LEU A 102 6.64 12.24 -2.13
N LEU A 103 5.72 12.81 -1.35
CA LEU A 103 4.51 13.43 -1.89
C LEU A 103 4.84 14.59 -2.83
N HIS A 104 5.76 15.48 -2.46
CA HIS A 104 6.18 16.59 -3.34
C HIS A 104 6.76 16.05 -4.66
N ARG A 105 7.59 15.01 -4.61
CA ARG A 105 8.12 14.37 -5.83
C ARG A 105 7.01 13.70 -6.65
N GLN A 106 6.06 13.03 -6.01
CA GLN A 106 4.90 12.45 -6.70
C GLN A 106 4.06 13.53 -7.40
N VAL A 107 3.75 14.63 -6.71
CA VAL A 107 2.96 15.75 -7.26
C VAL A 107 3.69 16.39 -8.44
N SER A 108 4.98 16.69 -8.30
CA SER A 108 5.80 17.27 -9.38
C SER A 108 5.84 16.37 -10.61
N ALA A 109 6.08 15.06 -10.41
CA ALA A 109 6.11 14.10 -11.49
C ALA A 109 4.72 13.88 -12.14
N TRP A 110 3.64 13.98 -11.35
CA TRP A 110 2.28 13.84 -11.87
C TRP A 110 1.81 15.05 -12.66
N ALA A 111 2.19 16.25 -12.24
CA ALA A 111 1.80 17.51 -12.89
C ALA A 111 2.51 17.73 -14.24
N ASP A 112 3.73 17.24 -14.40
CA ASP A 112 4.49 17.32 -15.65
C ASP A 112 4.26 16.11 -16.56
N ARG A 113 3.84 16.35 -17.80
CA ARG A 113 3.51 15.29 -18.77
C ARG A 113 4.69 14.37 -19.09
N GLN A 114 5.91 14.91 -19.18
CA GLN A 114 7.09 14.12 -19.53
C GLN A 114 7.55 13.28 -18.34
N GLN A 115 7.57 13.86 -17.16
CA GLN A 115 7.88 13.13 -15.92
C GLN A 115 6.83 12.06 -15.65
N ARG A 116 5.56 12.35 -15.88
CA ARG A 116 4.47 11.37 -15.76
C ARG A 116 4.68 10.16 -16.68
N LEU A 117 5.04 10.39 -17.96
CA LEU A 117 5.37 9.31 -18.88
C LEU A 117 6.60 8.53 -18.42
N THR A 118 7.61 9.21 -17.87
CA THR A 118 8.80 8.55 -17.31
C THR A 118 8.45 7.62 -16.16
N VAL A 119 7.60 8.07 -15.20
CA VAL A 119 7.15 7.20 -14.11
C VAL A 119 6.29 6.04 -14.62
N ALA A 120 5.40 6.26 -15.57
CA ALA A 120 4.62 5.20 -16.20
C ALA A 120 5.52 4.14 -16.86
N ARG A 121 6.54 4.56 -17.60
CA ARG A 121 7.54 3.64 -18.20
C ARG A 121 8.29 2.83 -17.13
N ARG A 122 8.68 3.45 -16.02
CA ARG A 122 9.30 2.75 -14.88
C ARG A 122 8.36 1.70 -14.27
N LEU A 123 7.05 2.01 -14.13
CA LEU A 123 6.05 1.05 -13.67
C LEU A 123 5.95 -0.15 -14.63
N TYR A 124 5.91 0.09 -15.94
CA TYR A 124 5.92 -0.99 -16.92
C TYR A 124 7.20 -1.82 -16.89
N ALA A 125 8.36 -1.19 -16.74
CA ALA A 125 9.63 -1.89 -16.60
C ALA A 125 9.71 -2.74 -15.31
N LEU A 126 9.13 -2.27 -14.21
CA LEU A 126 9.03 -3.06 -12.97
C LEU A 126 8.08 -4.26 -13.14
N ARG A 127 7.02 -4.10 -13.92
CA ARG A 127 6.04 -5.17 -14.17
C ARG A 127 6.51 -6.18 -15.22
N PHE A 128 7.29 -5.74 -16.19
CA PHE A 128 7.77 -6.53 -17.33
C PHE A 128 9.29 -6.32 -17.48
N PRO A 129 10.10 -6.89 -16.57
CA PRO A 129 11.55 -6.61 -16.52
C PRO A 129 12.30 -7.06 -17.79
N ASP A 130 11.78 -8.06 -18.50
CA ASP A 130 12.39 -8.60 -19.71
C ASP A 130 12.11 -7.74 -20.98
N ASP A 131 11.31 -6.68 -20.86
CA ASP A 131 10.96 -5.80 -21.97
C ASP A 131 11.81 -4.52 -22.01
N ALA A 132 13.00 -4.61 -22.60
CA ALA A 132 13.88 -3.46 -22.80
C ALA A 132 13.23 -2.34 -23.65
N ALA A 133 12.26 -2.66 -24.52
CA ALA A 133 11.59 -1.68 -25.39
C ALA A 133 10.58 -0.80 -24.63
N ALA A 134 10.13 -1.18 -23.45
CA ALA A 134 9.15 -0.43 -22.66
C ALA A 134 9.57 1.02 -22.38
N GLN A 135 10.87 1.30 -22.30
CA GLN A 135 11.42 2.65 -22.07
C GLN A 135 11.24 3.61 -23.25
N LEU A 136 11.01 3.09 -24.45
CA LEU A 136 10.92 3.89 -25.68
C LEU A 136 9.48 4.10 -26.15
N LEU A 137 8.52 3.31 -25.65
CA LEU A 137 7.13 3.30 -26.09
C LEU A 137 6.35 4.53 -25.62
N THR A 138 5.36 4.91 -26.41
CA THR A 138 4.31 5.86 -26.00
C THR A 138 3.34 5.20 -25.00
N MET A 139 2.51 6.00 -24.32
CA MET A 139 1.49 5.46 -23.42
C MET A 139 0.48 4.54 -24.12
N GLU A 140 0.15 4.81 -25.38
CA GLU A 140 -0.76 3.98 -26.16
C GLU A 140 -0.14 2.62 -26.48
N GLU A 141 1.11 2.61 -26.91
CA GLU A 141 1.87 1.39 -27.19
C GLU A 141 2.08 0.55 -25.93
N LEU A 142 2.41 1.19 -24.80
CA LEU A 142 2.55 0.52 -23.50
C LEU A 142 1.25 -0.18 -23.09
N ARG A 143 0.09 0.52 -23.16
CA ARG A 143 -1.22 -0.05 -22.84
C ARG A 143 -1.60 -1.20 -23.78
N SER A 144 -1.29 -1.06 -25.07
CA SER A 144 -1.55 -2.11 -26.06
C SER A 144 -0.70 -3.35 -25.78
N ALA A 145 0.58 -3.18 -25.47
CA ALA A 145 1.49 -4.27 -25.11
C ALA A 145 1.03 -4.96 -23.84
N GLU A 146 0.69 -4.20 -22.79
CA GLU A 146 0.14 -4.72 -21.54
C GLU A 146 -1.12 -5.54 -21.78
N GLY A 147 -2.09 -4.98 -22.49
CA GLY A 147 -3.36 -5.65 -22.75
C GLY A 147 -3.21 -6.99 -23.49
N ARG A 148 -2.21 -7.13 -24.37
CA ARG A 148 -1.88 -8.41 -25.01
C ARG A 148 -1.29 -9.39 -23.98
N ARG A 149 -0.24 -8.99 -23.25
CA ARG A 149 0.43 -9.84 -22.26
C ARG A 149 -0.51 -10.33 -21.16
N VAL A 150 -1.34 -9.44 -20.65
CA VAL A 150 -2.32 -9.79 -19.62
C VAL A 150 -3.32 -10.82 -20.15
N ARG A 151 -3.84 -10.64 -21.37
CA ARG A 151 -4.75 -11.64 -21.99
C ARG A 151 -4.07 -12.99 -22.19
N ASP A 152 -2.83 -12.99 -22.69
CA ASP A 152 -2.06 -14.21 -22.90
C ASP A 152 -1.82 -14.90 -21.55
N ARG A 153 -1.38 -14.17 -20.51
CA ARG A 153 -1.15 -14.74 -19.18
C ARG A 153 -2.41 -15.37 -18.56
N TYR A 154 -3.59 -14.73 -18.73
CA TYR A 154 -4.86 -15.32 -18.26
C TYR A 154 -5.18 -16.61 -18.99
N ARG A 155 -5.00 -16.65 -20.30
CA ARG A 155 -5.24 -17.84 -21.11
C ARG A 155 -4.27 -18.97 -20.72
N ASP A 156 -3.00 -18.66 -20.61
CA ASP A 156 -1.94 -19.62 -20.33
C ASP A 156 -2.09 -20.17 -18.90
N ALA A 157 -2.33 -19.30 -17.89
CA ALA A 157 -2.60 -19.73 -16.52
C ALA A 157 -3.82 -20.65 -16.39
N ALA A 158 -4.88 -20.37 -17.13
CA ALA A 158 -6.04 -21.25 -17.15
C ALA A 158 -5.71 -22.61 -17.80
N ALA A 159 -5.00 -22.59 -18.93
CA ALA A 159 -4.61 -23.80 -19.66
C ALA A 159 -3.67 -24.68 -18.84
N GLU A 160 -2.72 -24.15 -18.09
CA GLU A 160 -1.83 -24.86 -17.16
C GLU A 160 -2.61 -25.73 -16.15
N HIS A 161 -3.82 -25.31 -15.83
CA HIS A 161 -4.70 -25.99 -14.89
C HIS A 161 -5.90 -26.72 -15.56
N GLY A 162 -5.89 -26.86 -16.88
CA GLY A 162 -6.98 -27.52 -17.62
C GLY A 162 -8.31 -26.76 -17.60
N LEU A 163 -8.27 -25.46 -17.30
CA LEU A 163 -9.44 -24.59 -17.28
C LEU A 163 -9.66 -23.92 -18.64
N THR A 164 -10.92 -23.73 -19.01
CA THR A 164 -11.28 -22.94 -20.18
C THR A 164 -11.44 -21.47 -19.81
N TRP A 165 -10.53 -20.63 -20.29
CA TRP A 165 -10.64 -19.18 -20.11
C TRP A 165 -11.50 -18.55 -21.20
N VAL A 166 -12.59 -17.88 -20.80
CA VAL A 166 -13.47 -17.17 -21.73
C VAL A 166 -13.11 -15.68 -21.77
N ARG A 167 -13.27 -15.00 -20.66
CA ARG A 167 -12.95 -13.58 -20.50
C ARG A 167 -12.90 -13.17 -19.03
N ARG A 168 -12.26 -12.04 -18.76
CA ARG A 168 -12.36 -11.37 -17.46
C ARG A 168 -13.72 -10.71 -17.35
N ASP A 169 -14.50 -11.09 -16.34
CA ASP A 169 -15.74 -10.42 -15.96
C ASP A 169 -15.57 -9.78 -14.57
N THR A 170 -15.84 -8.47 -14.48
CA THR A 170 -15.72 -7.68 -13.25
C THR A 170 -17.07 -7.37 -12.61
N ASP A 171 -18.16 -7.72 -13.26
CA ASP A 171 -19.50 -7.60 -12.72
C ASP A 171 -19.70 -8.73 -11.69
N TRP A 172 -19.80 -8.34 -10.43
CA TRP A 172 -19.85 -9.28 -9.31
C TRP A 172 -21.07 -10.22 -9.37
N ASP A 173 -22.21 -9.69 -9.76
CA ASP A 173 -23.48 -10.43 -9.74
C ASP A 173 -23.58 -11.45 -10.89
N ARG A 174 -22.83 -11.22 -11.96
CA ARG A 174 -22.83 -12.02 -13.20
C ARG A 174 -21.61 -12.91 -13.35
N SER A 175 -20.53 -12.68 -12.58
CA SER A 175 -19.29 -13.42 -12.71
C SER A 175 -19.40 -14.86 -12.13
N ASP A 176 -18.71 -15.77 -12.80
CA ASP A 176 -18.48 -17.12 -12.30
C ASP A 176 -17.53 -17.11 -11.08
N ASP A 177 -17.41 -18.27 -10.43
CA ASP A 177 -16.58 -18.43 -9.23
C ASP A 177 -15.08 -18.17 -9.49
N LEU A 178 -14.58 -18.47 -10.68
CA LEU A 178 -13.19 -18.14 -11.05
C LEU A 178 -12.98 -16.63 -11.14
N ASN A 179 -13.87 -15.92 -11.83
CA ASN A 179 -13.81 -14.46 -11.92
C ASN A 179 -14.00 -13.76 -10.55
N ARG A 180 -14.86 -14.31 -9.68
CA ARG A 180 -15.01 -13.86 -8.28
C ARG A 180 -13.75 -14.08 -7.47
N SER A 181 -13.09 -15.23 -7.63
CA SER A 181 -11.79 -15.50 -7.02
C SER A 181 -10.76 -14.47 -7.44
N ILE A 182 -10.60 -14.23 -8.74
CA ILE A 182 -9.66 -13.26 -9.29
C ILE A 182 -9.97 -11.84 -8.79
N THR A 183 -11.24 -11.44 -8.76
CA THR A 183 -11.66 -10.13 -8.23
C THR A 183 -11.27 -9.99 -6.76
N THR A 184 -11.52 -11.04 -5.96
CA THR A 184 -11.17 -11.08 -4.54
C THR A 184 -9.67 -10.96 -4.32
N ALA A 185 -8.86 -11.67 -5.11
CA ALA A 185 -7.40 -11.59 -5.04
C ALA A 185 -6.88 -10.19 -5.35
N TYR A 186 -7.40 -9.56 -6.41
CA TYR A 186 -6.97 -8.21 -6.80
C TYR A 186 -7.38 -7.14 -5.79
N GLN A 187 -8.53 -7.29 -5.14
CA GLN A 187 -8.94 -6.37 -4.09
C GLN A 187 -8.01 -6.45 -2.87
N ALA A 188 -7.49 -7.63 -2.52
CA ALA A 188 -6.48 -7.77 -1.48
C ALA A 188 -5.17 -7.02 -1.85
N LEU A 189 -4.73 -7.12 -3.12
CA LEU A 189 -3.58 -6.36 -3.62
C LEU A 189 -3.82 -4.84 -3.60
N TYR A 190 -5.04 -4.37 -3.92
CA TYR A 190 -5.37 -2.94 -3.83
C TYR A 190 -5.29 -2.44 -2.39
N GLY A 191 -5.73 -3.22 -1.41
CA GLY A 191 -5.61 -2.89 0.01
C GLY A 191 -4.14 -2.79 0.45
N ALA A 192 -3.31 -3.74 0.05
CA ALA A 192 -1.88 -3.74 0.34
C ALA A 192 -1.16 -2.54 -0.31
N ALA A 193 -1.47 -2.25 -1.57
CA ALA A 193 -0.92 -1.11 -2.29
C ALA A 193 -1.32 0.23 -1.63
N LEU A 194 -2.59 0.37 -1.23
CA LEU A 194 -3.06 1.54 -0.51
C LEU A 194 -2.30 1.74 0.81
N ALA A 195 -2.07 0.66 1.57
CA ALA A 195 -1.29 0.73 2.80
C ALA A 195 0.16 1.14 2.55
N ALA A 196 0.81 0.58 1.53
CA ALA A 196 2.18 0.92 1.17
C ALA A 196 2.32 2.41 0.75
N ILE A 197 1.37 2.90 -0.06
CA ILE A 197 1.31 4.30 -0.50
C ILE A 197 1.16 5.24 0.70
N GLN A 198 0.21 4.95 1.60
CA GLN A 198 -0.06 5.75 2.78
C GLN A 198 1.09 5.70 3.79
N ALA A 199 1.75 4.56 3.96
CA ALA A 199 2.90 4.41 4.85
C ALA A 199 4.09 5.30 4.44
N LEU A 200 4.17 5.67 3.16
CA LEU A 200 5.19 6.59 2.62
C LEU A 200 4.70 8.04 2.46
N GLY A 201 3.48 8.35 2.91
CA GLY A 201 2.88 9.68 2.78
C GLY A 201 2.50 10.09 1.36
N LEU A 202 2.49 9.13 0.43
CA LEU A 202 2.07 9.35 -0.95
C LEU A 202 0.54 9.42 -1.06
N HIS A 203 0.02 10.02 -2.14
CA HIS A 203 -1.41 10.18 -2.36
C HIS A 203 -1.95 9.12 -3.34
N PRO A 204 -2.96 8.32 -2.94
CA PRO A 204 -3.47 7.20 -3.76
C PRO A 204 -4.20 7.66 -5.04
N GLY A 205 -4.71 8.87 -5.09
CA GLY A 205 -5.41 9.43 -6.27
C GLY A 205 -4.49 9.92 -7.40
N LEU A 206 -3.19 10.09 -7.14
CA LEU A 206 -2.22 10.59 -8.12
C LEU A 206 -1.58 9.44 -8.92
N GLY A 207 -2.39 8.70 -9.68
CA GLY A 207 -1.94 7.61 -10.54
C GLY A 207 -1.28 8.09 -11.84
N PHE A 208 -0.33 7.30 -12.32
CA PHE A 208 0.47 7.60 -13.53
C PHE A 208 -0.07 6.89 -14.77
N ILE A 209 -0.60 5.69 -14.60
CA ILE A 209 -1.24 4.89 -15.65
C ILE A 209 -2.76 5.03 -15.52
N HIS A 210 -3.32 4.73 -14.34
CA HIS A 210 -4.73 4.94 -14.03
C HIS A 210 -4.99 6.38 -13.59
N THR A 211 -6.18 6.90 -13.89
CA THR A 211 -6.57 8.30 -13.55
C THR A 211 -8.05 8.39 -13.25
N GLY A 212 -8.46 9.51 -12.63
CA GLY A 212 -9.88 9.83 -12.42
C GLY A 212 -10.55 9.06 -11.27
N ASN A 213 -9.78 8.32 -10.47
CA ASN A 213 -10.27 7.58 -9.30
C ASN A 213 -9.42 7.92 -8.07
N ALA A 214 -10.05 7.98 -6.89
CA ALA A 214 -9.35 8.26 -5.63
C ALA A 214 -8.27 7.23 -5.27
N HIS A 215 -8.30 6.04 -5.89
CA HIS A 215 -7.35 4.95 -5.70
C HIS A 215 -6.53 4.64 -6.97
N ALA A 216 -6.45 5.56 -7.92
CA ALA A 216 -5.79 5.35 -9.21
C ALA A 216 -4.36 4.83 -9.06
N PHE A 217 -3.57 5.40 -8.14
CA PHE A 217 -2.20 4.97 -7.89
C PHE A 217 -2.12 3.61 -7.18
N SER A 218 -3.12 3.28 -6.36
CA SER A 218 -3.19 1.93 -5.76
C SER A 218 -3.38 0.85 -6.82
N TYR A 219 -4.09 1.15 -7.91
CA TYR A 219 -4.19 0.25 -9.06
C TYR A 219 -2.86 0.09 -9.77
N ASP A 220 -2.12 1.20 -10.01
CA ASP A 220 -0.79 1.17 -10.64
C ASP A 220 0.19 0.27 -9.88
N ILE A 221 0.23 0.39 -8.55
CA ILE A 221 1.13 -0.41 -7.70
C ILE A 221 0.68 -1.86 -7.55
N ALA A 222 -0.62 -2.11 -7.42
CA ALA A 222 -1.15 -3.45 -7.34
C ALA A 222 -0.92 -4.25 -8.63
N ASP A 223 -0.92 -3.57 -9.79
CA ASP A 223 -0.70 -4.19 -11.10
C ASP A 223 0.66 -4.86 -11.23
N LEU A 224 1.64 -4.46 -10.41
CA LEU A 224 2.95 -5.11 -10.35
C LEU A 224 2.87 -6.57 -9.87
N HIS A 225 1.78 -6.96 -9.21
CA HIS A 225 1.62 -8.29 -8.59
C HIS A 225 0.39 -9.06 -9.05
N LYS A 226 -0.44 -8.48 -9.96
CA LYS A 226 -1.72 -9.09 -10.35
C LYS A 226 -1.56 -10.40 -11.12
N THR A 227 -0.66 -10.40 -12.11
CA THR A 227 -0.55 -11.51 -13.07
C THR A 227 0.20 -12.72 -12.54
N GLU A 228 1.08 -12.53 -11.58
CA GLU A 228 1.88 -13.61 -11.00
C GLU A 228 1.30 -14.04 -9.65
N LEU A 229 1.31 -13.15 -8.66
CA LEU A 229 0.81 -13.50 -7.33
C LEU A 229 -0.73 -13.61 -7.29
N GLY A 230 -1.42 -12.58 -7.81
CA GLY A 230 -2.87 -12.48 -7.68
C GLY A 230 -3.62 -13.54 -8.47
N LEU A 231 -3.28 -13.71 -9.76
CA LEU A 231 -3.94 -14.66 -10.65
C LEU A 231 -3.69 -16.12 -10.22
N ASP A 232 -2.43 -16.48 -9.95
CA ASP A 232 -2.06 -17.85 -9.61
C ASP A 232 -2.67 -18.26 -8.26
N THR A 233 -2.65 -17.34 -7.27
CA THR A 233 -3.32 -17.60 -5.98
C THR A 233 -4.83 -17.75 -6.13
N ALA A 234 -5.46 -16.94 -7.00
CA ALA A 234 -6.89 -17.04 -7.26
C ALA A 234 -7.28 -18.35 -7.91
N ILE A 235 -6.54 -18.80 -8.94
CA ILE A 235 -6.77 -20.08 -9.61
C ILE A 235 -6.58 -21.24 -8.63
N ALA A 236 -5.49 -21.25 -7.86
CA ALA A 236 -5.23 -22.27 -6.86
C ALA A 236 -6.35 -22.35 -5.79
N ALA A 237 -6.84 -21.20 -5.31
CA ALA A 237 -7.95 -21.13 -4.37
C ALA A 237 -9.26 -21.65 -4.98
N TYR A 238 -9.55 -21.28 -6.22
CA TYR A 238 -10.72 -21.75 -6.96
C TYR A 238 -10.73 -23.27 -7.10
N LEU A 239 -9.61 -23.88 -7.53
CA LEU A 239 -9.49 -25.32 -7.76
C LEU A 239 -9.61 -26.15 -6.46
N ASN A 240 -9.21 -25.60 -5.34
CA ASN A 240 -9.20 -26.29 -4.04
C ASN A 240 -10.42 -25.98 -3.16
N THR A 241 -11.49 -25.38 -3.73
CA THR A 241 -12.63 -24.93 -2.93
C THR A 241 -13.95 -25.39 -3.53
N ALA A 242 -14.86 -25.86 -2.70
CA ALA A 242 -16.22 -26.17 -3.11
C ALA A 242 -16.97 -24.92 -3.57
N PRO A 243 -17.94 -25.04 -4.50
CA PRO A 243 -18.76 -23.92 -4.97
C PRO A 243 -19.35 -23.10 -3.81
N GLY A 244 -19.38 -21.76 -3.98
CA GLY A 244 -19.89 -20.82 -2.98
C GLY A 244 -18.94 -20.49 -1.82
N GLY A 245 -17.76 -21.15 -1.73
CA GLY A 245 -16.75 -20.87 -0.71
C GLY A 245 -15.51 -20.11 -1.21
N VAL A 246 -15.46 -19.84 -2.51
CA VAL A 246 -14.27 -19.37 -3.22
C VAL A 246 -13.72 -18.04 -2.69
N GLU A 247 -14.57 -17.09 -2.36
CA GLU A 247 -14.14 -15.78 -1.88
C GLU A 247 -13.37 -15.89 -0.55
N ARG A 248 -13.92 -16.65 0.40
CA ARG A 248 -13.27 -16.84 1.71
C ARG A 248 -11.95 -17.59 1.58
N ALA A 249 -11.91 -18.61 0.71
CA ALA A 249 -10.70 -19.36 0.43
C ALA A 249 -9.63 -18.48 -0.20
N THR A 250 -10.01 -17.70 -1.22
CA THR A 250 -9.10 -16.77 -1.91
C THR A 250 -8.54 -15.71 -0.95
N ARG A 251 -9.37 -15.12 -0.07
CA ARG A 251 -8.89 -14.17 0.93
C ARG A 251 -7.80 -14.76 1.83
N ARG A 252 -8.02 -15.98 2.32
CA ARG A 252 -7.03 -16.68 3.15
C ARG A 252 -5.74 -16.99 2.37
N ALA A 253 -5.89 -17.50 1.16
CA ALA A 253 -4.77 -17.80 0.29
C ALA A 253 -3.95 -16.53 -0.03
N MET A 254 -4.60 -15.43 -0.37
CA MET A 254 -3.94 -14.15 -0.64
C MET A 254 -3.20 -13.60 0.59
N ASN A 255 -3.80 -13.65 1.78
CA ASN A 255 -3.12 -13.21 3.00
C ASN A 255 -1.84 -14.01 3.23
N HIS A 256 -1.90 -15.33 3.05
CA HIS A 256 -0.73 -16.19 3.19
C HIS A 256 0.31 -15.92 2.10
N ALA A 257 -0.09 -15.86 0.84
CA ALA A 257 0.79 -15.61 -0.30
C ALA A 257 1.47 -14.24 -0.21
N MET A 258 0.75 -13.17 0.15
CA MET A 258 1.32 -11.84 0.34
C MET A 258 2.34 -11.79 1.49
N ALA A 259 2.08 -12.51 2.58
CA ALA A 259 3.01 -12.61 3.70
C ALA A 259 4.28 -13.37 3.31
N GLN A 260 4.16 -14.52 2.66
CA GLN A 260 5.30 -15.34 2.21
C GLN A 260 6.18 -14.61 1.19
N ASN A 261 5.58 -13.86 0.27
CA ASN A 261 6.29 -13.12 -0.77
C ASN A 261 6.71 -11.71 -0.35
N HIS A 262 6.53 -11.34 0.92
CA HIS A 262 6.83 -9.99 1.43
C HIS A 262 6.27 -8.88 0.54
N THR A 263 5.05 -9.07 -0.01
CA THR A 263 4.47 -8.25 -1.07
C THR A 263 4.40 -6.76 -0.71
N THR A 264 4.04 -6.41 0.54
CA THR A 264 3.99 -5.02 0.96
C THR A 264 5.38 -4.38 0.97
N ALA A 265 6.40 -5.10 1.43
CA ALA A 265 7.78 -4.62 1.37
C ALA A 265 8.26 -4.44 -0.07
N ALA A 266 7.89 -5.34 -0.97
CA ALA A 266 8.17 -5.21 -2.40
C ALA A 266 7.48 -3.98 -3.03
N MET A 267 6.21 -3.71 -2.67
CA MET A 267 5.48 -2.51 -3.09
C MET A 267 6.14 -1.23 -2.57
N ILE A 268 6.54 -1.20 -1.29
CA ILE A 268 7.29 -0.09 -0.70
C ILE A 268 8.60 0.12 -1.45
N GLY A 269 9.37 -0.94 -1.71
CA GLY A 269 10.60 -0.88 -2.50
C GLY A 269 10.38 -0.36 -3.93
N ALA A 270 9.26 -0.73 -4.58
CA ALA A 270 8.90 -0.20 -5.89
C ALA A 270 8.60 1.31 -5.83
N LEU A 271 7.80 1.76 -4.84
CA LEU A 271 7.50 3.17 -4.61
C LEU A 271 8.78 4.01 -4.38
N HIS A 272 9.73 3.47 -3.65
CA HIS A 272 11.04 4.10 -3.48
C HIS A 272 11.77 4.25 -4.81
N ARG A 273 11.89 3.18 -5.59
CA ARG A 273 12.55 3.24 -6.92
C ARG A 273 11.87 4.23 -7.88
N LEU A 274 10.56 4.45 -7.73
CA LEU A 274 9.84 5.42 -8.57
C LEU A 274 10.18 6.86 -8.23
N PHE A 275 10.34 7.21 -6.94
CA PHE A 275 10.40 8.61 -6.48
C PHE A 275 11.67 9.01 -5.74
N ALA A 276 12.40 8.10 -5.09
CA ALA A 276 13.57 8.46 -4.32
C ALA A 276 14.81 8.75 -5.21
N GLY A 277 14.88 8.18 -6.41
CA GLY A 277 16.08 8.25 -7.24
C GLY A 277 17.25 7.52 -6.60
N GLU A 278 18.47 8.02 -6.80
CA GLU A 278 19.69 7.51 -6.16
C GLU A 278 19.92 8.08 -4.75
N ASP A 279 19.13 9.04 -4.31
CA ASP A 279 19.25 9.68 -2.99
C ASP A 279 18.75 8.73 -1.89
N ALA A 280 19.64 7.95 -1.33
CA ALA A 280 19.38 7.09 -0.17
C ALA A 280 19.01 7.89 1.09
N ASP A 281 19.35 9.16 1.17
CA ASP A 281 19.13 10.03 2.34
C ASP A 281 17.67 10.46 2.56
N VAL A 282 16.77 10.20 1.61
CA VAL A 282 15.32 10.45 1.77
C VAL A 282 14.71 9.68 2.95
N PHE A 283 15.45 8.73 3.50
CA PHE A 283 15.00 7.83 4.59
C PHE A 283 15.61 8.12 5.95
N ASN A 284 16.65 8.95 6.05
CA ASN A 284 17.21 9.38 7.34
C ASN A 284 16.40 10.57 7.88
N LEU A 285 15.38 10.24 8.67
CA LEU A 285 14.35 11.16 9.08
C LEU A 285 14.58 11.64 10.50
N THR A 286 14.99 12.88 10.68
CA THR A 286 14.78 13.62 11.93
C THR A 286 13.43 14.36 11.88
N VAL A 287 12.72 14.40 13.00
CA VAL A 287 11.37 15.00 13.10
C VAL A 287 11.41 16.53 13.05
N ASP A 288 12.60 17.14 13.07
CA ASP A 288 12.80 18.58 13.33
C ASP A 288 12.90 19.44 12.05
N ASP A 289 12.69 18.88 10.86
CA ASP A 289 12.84 19.61 9.60
C ASP A 289 11.49 20.17 9.10
N LEU A 290 10.72 20.82 9.97
CA LEU A 290 9.61 21.63 9.52
C LEU A 290 10.16 22.90 8.85
N GLU A 291 9.80 23.09 7.59
CA GLU A 291 10.15 24.27 6.80
C GLU A 291 8.93 25.18 6.62
N LEU A 292 9.18 26.46 6.56
CA LEU A 292 8.19 27.47 6.19
C LEU A 292 8.40 27.86 4.73
N PHE A 293 7.32 28.01 4.00
CA PHE A 293 7.36 28.47 2.61
C PHE A 293 7.86 29.92 2.53
N ASP A 294 8.86 30.18 1.70
CA ASP A 294 9.30 31.50 1.29
C ASP A 294 9.51 31.51 -0.23
N LEU A 295 9.21 32.63 -0.89
CA LEU A 295 9.36 32.79 -2.35
C LEU A 295 10.80 32.59 -2.84
N ARG A 296 11.79 32.84 -1.98
CA ARG A 296 13.23 32.71 -2.27
C ARG A 296 13.80 31.32 -1.96
N GLY A 297 12.99 30.42 -1.41
CA GLY A 297 13.36 29.09 -0.94
C GLY A 297 12.88 28.86 0.48
N ASN A 298 12.47 27.62 0.80
CA ASN A 298 11.98 27.30 2.13
C ASN A 298 13.04 27.59 3.21
N VAL A 299 12.57 27.99 4.37
CA VAL A 299 13.40 28.32 5.54
C VAL A 299 13.00 27.43 6.74
N PRO A 300 13.93 27.09 7.64
CA PRO A 300 13.61 26.34 8.85
C PRO A 300 12.52 27.01 9.69
N ALA A 301 11.60 26.24 10.26
CA ALA A 301 10.47 26.76 11.03
C ALA A 301 10.89 27.52 12.31
N ASN A 302 12.12 27.31 12.78
CA ASN A 302 12.71 28.03 13.93
C ASN A 302 13.44 29.32 13.52
N THR A 303 13.34 29.76 12.26
CA THR A 303 13.93 31.04 11.82
C THR A 303 13.23 32.19 12.51
N ASN A 304 14.00 33.04 13.23
CA ASN A 304 13.48 34.25 13.87
C ASN A 304 13.40 35.37 12.86
N TYR A 305 12.21 35.76 12.45
CA TYR A 305 11.97 36.87 11.52
C TYR A 305 11.96 38.22 12.21
N ALA A 306 11.85 38.28 13.55
CA ALA A 306 11.81 39.54 14.28
C ALA A 306 13.10 40.39 14.13
N ASP A 307 14.24 39.69 13.85
CA ASP A 307 15.54 40.34 13.69
C ASP A 307 15.82 40.81 12.24
N THR A 308 14.93 40.44 11.27
CA THR A 308 15.20 40.64 9.84
C THR A 308 14.20 41.53 9.11
N VAL A 309 13.07 41.86 9.72
CA VAL A 309 12.01 42.67 9.10
C VAL A 309 11.51 43.71 10.08
N ASP A 310 11.79 44.97 9.79
CA ASP A 310 11.11 46.12 10.41
C ASP A 310 9.67 46.11 9.86
N VAL A 311 8.72 45.50 10.56
CA VAL A 311 7.30 45.54 10.23
C VAL A 311 6.70 46.73 10.97
N PRO A 312 6.37 47.83 10.30
CA PRO A 312 5.59 48.88 10.94
C PRO A 312 4.17 48.32 11.20
N PHE A 313 3.83 48.22 12.46
CA PHE A 313 2.45 47.97 12.89
C PHE A 313 1.63 49.25 12.82
#